data_54568e0808657e085a8e0e067625ea48
#
_entry.id   54568e0808657e085a8e0e067625ea48
#
_cell.length_a   1.000
_cell.length_b   1.000
_cell.length_c   1.000
_cell.angle_alpha   90.00
_cell.angle_beta   90.00
_cell.angle_gamma   90.00
#
_symmetry.space_group_name_H-M   'P 1'
#
loop_
_entity.id
_entity.type
_entity.pdbx_description
1 polymer ?
#
loop_
_entity_poly.entity_id
_entity_poly.type
_entity_poly.pdbx_seq_one_letter_code
_entity_poly.pdbx_strand_id
1 'polypeptide(L)'
;EGIKSSEMLEKIKKEVNLKSRSSFNEILLIKDKESIASKLKNLGYYFAEIDTSVLELSDNKVNLVFNISLGKKAKIRKISFIGNKIYKDKKLKSIILSEEYKFWKFLSGKKFLNESMIEYDKRLLKNFYLNKGYFNVIINSSFAKMINDQEFELVFNIEANPKLYFGNLKLNLPTDFSQSNYVSLDKFFNKLENEPYSLFRVENILEKI
;
A
#
# COMPACT_ATOMS: atom_id res chain seq x y z
N GLU A 1 28.33 -1.17 -2.99
CA GLU A 1 28.86 -2.44 -3.52
C GLU A 1 27.80 -3.56 -3.39
N GLY A 2 28.01 -4.71 -4.04
CA GLY A 2 27.11 -5.88 -3.93
C GLY A 2 26.00 -5.98 -4.96
N ILE A 3 25.67 -4.92 -5.72
CA ILE A 3 24.68 -4.95 -6.79
C ILE A 3 25.34 -5.15 -8.15
N LYS A 4 25.05 -6.26 -8.83
CA LYS A 4 25.62 -6.60 -10.13
C LYS A 4 24.86 -5.98 -11.32
N SER A 5 23.55 -5.71 -11.18
CA SER A 5 22.71 -5.14 -12.23
C SER A 5 22.92 -3.62 -12.32
N SER A 6 23.36 -3.13 -13.48
CA SER A 6 23.52 -1.69 -13.74
C SER A 6 22.20 -0.93 -13.65
N GLU A 7 21.11 -1.49 -14.14
CA GLU A 7 19.77 -0.91 -14.06
C GLU A 7 19.31 -0.76 -12.58
N MET A 8 19.54 -1.79 -11.77
CA MET A 8 19.22 -1.73 -10.36
C MET A 8 20.10 -0.71 -9.62
N LEU A 9 21.38 -0.69 -9.94
CA LEU A 9 22.32 0.27 -9.35
C LEU A 9 21.88 1.72 -9.61
N GLU A 10 21.46 2.03 -10.82
CA GLU A 10 20.94 3.37 -11.16
C GLU A 10 19.64 3.70 -10.42
N LYS A 11 18.74 2.73 -10.23
CA LYS A 11 17.53 2.92 -9.43
C LYS A 11 17.85 3.21 -7.97
N ILE A 12 18.86 2.55 -7.40
CA ILE A 12 19.30 2.77 -6.02
C ILE A 12 20.02 4.10 -5.86
N LYS A 13 20.93 4.46 -6.79
CA LYS A 13 21.64 5.74 -6.75
C LYS A 13 20.70 6.95 -6.75
N LYS A 14 19.52 6.84 -7.35
CA LYS A 14 18.51 7.91 -7.34
C LYS A 14 17.92 8.17 -5.95
N GLU A 15 17.91 7.17 -5.09
CA GLU A 15 17.40 7.29 -3.71
C GLU A 15 18.42 7.92 -2.76
N VAL A 16 19.69 8.03 -3.14
CA VAL A 16 20.77 8.56 -2.32
C VAL A 16 20.86 10.08 -2.45
N ASN A 17 20.79 10.78 -1.32
CA ASN A 17 20.91 12.24 -1.23
C ASN A 17 22.38 12.68 -1.09
N LEU A 18 23.20 11.90 -0.36
CA LEU A 18 24.64 12.15 -0.22
C LEU A 18 25.34 11.86 -1.54
N LYS A 19 25.66 12.92 -2.28
CA LYS A 19 26.32 12.85 -3.58
C LYS A 19 27.77 13.25 -3.48
N SER A 20 28.57 12.85 -4.48
CA SER A 20 29.95 13.29 -4.59
C SER A 20 30.03 14.81 -4.49
N ARG A 21 30.97 15.32 -3.70
CA ARG A 21 31.21 16.73 -3.39
C ARG A 21 30.13 17.42 -2.55
N SER A 22 29.21 16.68 -1.93
CA SER A 22 28.33 17.24 -0.91
C SER A 22 28.99 17.15 0.47
N SER A 23 28.55 17.98 1.41
CA SER A 23 28.98 17.86 2.80
C SER A 23 28.45 16.56 3.41
N PHE A 24 29.32 15.83 4.10
CA PHE A 24 28.89 14.63 4.84
C PHE A 24 27.97 15.00 6.00
N ASN A 25 26.93 14.23 6.19
CA ASN A 25 25.95 14.40 7.26
C ASN A 25 25.40 13.03 7.67
N GLU A 26 25.57 12.68 8.94
CA GLU A 26 25.10 11.39 9.48
C GLU A 26 23.60 11.21 9.41
N ILE A 27 22.80 12.27 9.58
CA ILE A 27 21.33 12.20 9.48
C ILE A 27 20.93 11.87 8.04
N LEU A 28 21.60 12.45 7.05
CA LEU A 28 21.38 12.10 5.63
C LEU A 28 21.83 10.69 5.33
N LEU A 29 22.92 10.20 5.94
CA LEU A 29 23.35 8.81 5.79
C LEU A 29 22.31 7.82 6.27
N ILE A 30 21.70 8.07 7.44
CA ILE A 30 20.62 7.22 7.98
C ILE A 30 19.41 7.23 7.04
N LYS A 31 18.99 8.41 6.59
CA LYS A 31 17.88 8.56 5.63
C LYS A 31 18.16 7.85 4.31
N ASP A 32 19.35 7.95 3.78
CA ASP A 32 19.76 7.28 2.56
C ASP A 32 19.73 5.77 2.73
N LYS A 33 20.21 5.24 3.87
CA LYS A 33 20.11 3.82 4.20
C LYS A 33 18.66 3.33 4.23
N GLU A 34 17.77 4.08 4.87
CA GLU A 34 16.33 3.78 4.92
C GLU A 34 15.67 3.84 3.53
N SER A 35 16.01 4.85 2.73
CA SER A 35 15.51 4.99 1.37
C SER A 35 15.94 3.83 0.47
N ILE A 36 17.21 3.43 0.55
CA ILE A 36 17.73 2.26 -0.15
C ILE A 36 16.99 0.98 0.30
N ALA A 37 16.81 0.79 1.61
CA ALA A 37 16.11 -0.37 2.16
C ALA A 37 14.66 -0.44 1.66
N SER A 38 13.93 0.66 1.70
CA SER A 38 12.56 0.77 1.17
C SER A 38 12.52 0.44 -0.32
N LYS A 39 13.47 0.98 -1.11
CA LYS A 39 13.57 0.67 -2.53
C LYS A 39 13.81 -0.80 -2.80
N LEU A 40 14.71 -1.45 -2.06
CA LEU A 40 15.01 -2.87 -2.19
C LEU A 40 13.81 -3.74 -1.82
N LYS A 41 13.09 -3.41 -0.74
CA LYS A 41 11.83 -4.08 -0.36
C LYS A 41 10.80 -3.98 -1.48
N ASN A 42 10.64 -2.81 -2.11
CA ASN A 42 9.73 -2.59 -3.24
C ASN A 42 10.15 -3.36 -4.50
N LEU A 43 11.43 -3.70 -4.64
CA LEU A 43 11.93 -4.58 -5.71
C LEU A 43 11.82 -6.09 -5.36
N GLY A 44 11.29 -6.41 -4.17
CA GLY A 44 11.09 -7.78 -3.68
C GLY A 44 12.25 -8.33 -2.84
N TYR A 45 13.31 -7.57 -2.62
CA TYR A 45 14.43 -7.96 -1.75
C TYR A 45 14.17 -7.51 -0.31
N TYR A 46 13.17 -8.11 0.31
CA TYR A 46 12.62 -7.67 1.60
C TYR A 46 13.63 -7.82 2.75
N PHE A 47 14.56 -8.75 2.65
CA PHE A 47 15.58 -9.07 3.65
C PHE A 47 16.98 -8.67 3.19
N ALA A 48 17.09 -7.69 2.28
CA ALA A 48 18.39 -7.13 1.94
C ALA A 48 19.01 -6.45 3.16
N GLU A 49 20.29 -6.72 3.38
CA GLU A 49 21.09 -6.09 4.41
C GLU A 49 21.92 -4.96 3.79
N ILE A 50 22.01 -3.85 4.51
CA ILE A 50 22.76 -2.66 4.07
C ILE A 50 23.66 -2.22 5.20
N ASP A 51 24.96 -2.37 4.96
CA ASP A 51 25.99 -1.85 5.84
C ASP A 51 26.66 -0.62 5.22
N THR A 52 27.09 0.30 6.06
CA THR A 52 27.76 1.52 5.62
C THR A 52 29.14 1.62 6.20
N SER A 53 30.13 1.99 5.37
CA SER A 53 31.48 2.27 5.80
C SER A 53 31.85 3.68 5.42
N VAL A 54 32.32 4.47 6.39
CA VAL A 54 32.84 5.83 6.20
C VAL A 54 34.33 5.76 6.40
N LEU A 55 35.10 6.06 5.38
CA LEU A 55 36.55 6.12 5.42
C LEU A 55 36.98 7.58 5.30
N GLU A 56 37.65 8.09 6.35
CA GLU A 56 38.24 9.41 6.33
C GLU A 56 39.47 9.44 5.41
N LEU A 57 39.54 10.48 4.61
CA LEU A 57 40.61 10.76 3.68
C LEU A 57 41.32 12.06 4.07
N SER A 58 42.48 12.40 3.43
CA SER A 58 43.08 13.71 3.53
C SER A 58 42.11 14.83 3.06
N ASP A 59 42.41 16.07 3.47
CA ASP A 59 41.68 17.27 3.06
C ASP A 59 40.21 17.32 3.50
N ASN A 60 39.89 16.82 4.70
CA ASN A 60 38.51 16.79 5.23
C ASN A 60 37.50 16.11 4.31
N LYS A 61 37.92 15.08 3.61
CA LYS A 61 37.07 14.27 2.73
C LYS A 61 36.75 12.92 3.33
N VAL A 62 35.62 12.35 2.96
CA VAL A 62 35.26 10.98 3.32
C VAL A 62 34.85 10.19 2.09
N ASN A 63 35.22 8.91 2.05
CA ASN A 63 34.61 7.94 1.16
C ASN A 63 33.49 7.24 1.88
N LEU A 64 32.29 7.29 1.30
CA LEU A 64 31.12 6.58 1.81
C LEU A 64 30.83 5.38 0.91
N VAL A 65 30.77 4.20 1.52
CA VAL A 65 30.46 2.96 0.83
C VAL A 65 29.22 2.33 1.43
N PHE A 66 28.22 2.03 0.60
CA PHE A 66 27.05 1.21 0.95
C PHE A 66 27.33 -0.23 0.47
N ASN A 67 27.50 -1.14 1.42
CA ASN A 67 27.64 -2.57 1.15
C ASN A 67 26.26 -3.21 1.24
N ILE A 68 25.79 -3.76 0.10
CA ILE A 68 24.43 -4.28 -0.02
C ILE A 68 24.47 -5.77 -0.31
N SER A 69 23.93 -6.55 0.65
CA SER A 69 23.65 -7.98 0.47
C SER A 69 22.18 -8.15 0.11
N LEU A 70 21.88 -8.43 -1.15
CA LEU A 70 20.51 -8.49 -1.64
C LEU A 70 19.73 -9.69 -1.09
N GLY A 71 20.40 -10.82 -0.87
CA GLY A 71 19.70 -12.08 -0.60
C GLY A 71 18.82 -12.53 -1.78
N LYS A 72 17.80 -13.31 -1.48
CA LYS A 72 16.81 -13.77 -2.47
C LYS A 72 15.52 -13.00 -2.34
N LYS A 73 14.76 -12.88 -3.46
CA LYS A 73 13.44 -12.25 -3.45
C LYS A 73 12.46 -13.03 -2.59
N ALA A 74 11.73 -12.32 -1.74
CA ALA A 74 10.70 -12.87 -0.87
C ALA A 74 9.42 -13.20 -1.66
N LYS A 75 9.07 -14.47 -1.78
CA LYS A 75 7.89 -14.96 -2.52
C LYS A 75 6.67 -15.03 -1.62
N ILE A 76 5.52 -14.57 -2.09
CA ILE A 76 4.24 -14.77 -1.42
C ILE A 76 3.75 -16.18 -1.76
N ARG A 77 3.89 -17.13 -0.82
CA ARG A 77 3.43 -18.50 -1.02
C ARG A 77 1.94 -18.66 -0.81
N LYS A 78 1.39 -17.91 0.13
CA LYS A 78 -0.02 -17.94 0.51
C LYS A 78 -0.50 -16.55 0.89
N ILE A 79 -1.75 -16.25 0.58
CA ILE A 79 -2.45 -15.05 1.04
C ILE A 79 -3.65 -15.50 1.86
N SER A 80 -3.72 -15.03 3.11
CA SER A 80 -4.78 -15.37 4.05
C SER A 80 -5.49 -14.11 4.55
N PHE A 81 -6.75 -14.26 4.88
CA PHE A 81 -7.56 -13.23 5.49
C PHE A 81 -8.13 -13.76 6.81
N ILE A 82 -7.86 -13.04 7.89
CA ILE A 82 -8.27 -13.38 9.25
C ILE A 82 -9.09 -12.25 9.87
N GLY A 83 -9.59 -12.47 11.10
CA GLY A 83 -10.40 -11.50 11.85
C GLY A 83 -11.88 -11.56 11.49
N ASN A 84 -12.61 -10.47 11.75
CA ASN A 84 -14.04 -10.35 11.46
C ASN A 84 -14.27 -10.02 9.98
N LYS A 85 -13.94 -10.96 9.10
CA LYS A 85 -14.15 -10.84 7.66
C LYS A 85 -15.55 -11.29 7.27
N ILE A 86 -16.21 -10.50 6.43
CA ILE A 86 -17.58 -10.77 5.94
C ILE A 86 -17.55 -11.56 4.63
N TYR A 87 -16.51 -11.43 3.84
CA TYR A 87 -16.41 -12.01 2.50
C TYR A 87 -15.44 -13.20 2.47
N LYS A 88 -15.72 -14.16 1.57
CA LYS A 88 -14.87 -15.33 1.35
C LYS A 88 -13.50 -14.91 0.78
N ASP A 89 -12.44 -15.64 1.13
CA ASP A 89 -11.06 -15.40 0.68
C ASP A 89 -10.94 -15.24 -0.84
N LYS A 90 -11.67 -16.09 -1.61
CA LYS A 90 -11.68 -16.00 -3.08
C LYS A 90 -12.12 -14.62 -3.57
N LYS A 91 -13.13 -14.01 -2.93
CA LYS A 91 -13.60 -12.66 -3.27
C LYS A 91 -12.57 -11.63 -2.88
N LEU A 92 -12.00 -11.71 -1.68
CA LEU A 92 -10.99 -10.75 -1.20
C LEU A 92 -9.72 -10.83 -2.05
N LYS A 93 -9.26 -12.04 -2.42
CA LYS A 93 -8.14 -12.23 -3.35
C LYS A 93 -8.38 -11.61 -4.73
N SER A 94 -9.63 -11.52 -5.20
CA SER A 94 -9.93 -10.88 -6.49
C SER A 94 -9.91 -9.35 -6.46
N ILE A 95 -9.78 -8.74 -5.28
CA ILE A 95 -9.76 -7.28 -5.09
C ILE A 95 -8.34 -6.74 -5.03
N ILE A 96 -7.40 -7.53 -4.48
CA ILE A 96 -6.02 -7.16 -4.28
C ILE A 96 -5.17 -7.41 -5.54
N LEU A 97 -4.02 -6.73 -5.61
CA LEU A 97 -3.03 -6.91 -6.68
C LEU A 97 -2.00 -8.00 -6.36
N SER A 98 -1.68 -8.19 -5.08
CA SER A 98 -0.73 -9.24 -4.67
C SER A 98 -1.24 -10.62 -5.08
N GLU A 99 -0.33 -11.46 -5.59
CA GLU A 99 -0.64 -12.80 -6.06
C GLU A 99 0.21 -13.85 -5.35
N GLU A 100 -0.38 -15.03 -5.16
CA GLU A 100 0.38 -16.20 -4.68
C GLU A 100 1.36 -16.67 -5.76
N TYR A 101 2.59 -16.99 -5.34
CA TYR A 101 3.60 -17.54 -6.22
C TYR A 101 3.14 -18.91 -6.78
N LYS A 102 3.15 -18.99 -8.12
CA LYS A 102 2.93 -20.24 -8.86
C LYS A 102 4.04 -20.38 -9.89
N PHE A 103 4.59 -21.58 -10.06
CA PHE A 103 5.77 -21.81 -10.92
C PHE A 103 5.50 -21.41 -12.39
N TRP A 104 4.25 -21.51 -12.87
CA TRP A 104 3.87 -21.12 -14.24
C TRP A 104 3.62 -19.61 -14.43
N LYS A 105 3.55 -18.85 -13.34
CA LYS A 105 3.40 -17.38 -13.38
C LYS A 105 4.78 -16.68 -13.27
N PHE A 106 5.75 -17.08 -14.09
CA PHE A 106 7.13 -16.59 -13.94
C PHE A 106 7.31 -15.11 -14.31
N LEU A 107 6.46 -14.51 -15.12
CA LEU A 107 6.56 -13.11 -15.55
C LEU A 107 5.95 -12.10 -14.57
N SER A 108 5.07 -12.53 -13.64
CA SER A 108 4.42 -11.60 -12.71
C SER A 108 5.36 -11.17 -11.58
N GLY A 109 5.55 -9.87 -11.41
CA GLY A 109 6.22 -9.28 -10.23
C GLY A 109 5.34 -9.28 -8.96
N LYS A 110 4.04 -9.43 -9.10
CA LYS A 110 3.02 -9.34 -8.03
C LYS A 110 3.08 -10.49 -7.00
N LYS A 111 3.88 -11.50 -7.28
CA LYS A 111 4.13 -12.68 -6.44
C LYS A 111 5.27 -12.51 -5.42
N PHE A 112 5.94 -11.36 -5.43
CA PHE A 112 6.97 -11.04 -4.46
C PHE A 112 6.44 -10.05 -3.42
N LEU A 113 6.92 -10.16 -2.19
CA LEU A 113 6.63 -9.16 -1.16
C LEU A 113 7.09 -7.79 -1.64
N ASN A 114 6.18 -6.84 -1.64
CA ASN A 114 6.40 -5.47 -2.05
C ASN A 114 5.59 -4.57 -1.12
N GLU A 115 6.26 -3.75 -0.33
CA GLU A 115 5.64 -2.94 0.71
C GLU A 115 4.61 -1.96 0.14
N SER A 116 4.95 -1.25 -0.93
CA SER A 116 4.03 -0.31 -1.59
C SER A 116 2.80 -1.01 -2.18
N MET A 117 2.97 -2.22 -2.72
CA MET A 117 1.87 -3.01 -3.25
C MET A 117 0.94 -3.52 -2.14
N ILE A 118 1.51 -3.95 -1.01
CA ILE A 118 0.73 -4.38 0.16
C ILE A 118 -0.10 -3.22 0.73
N GLU A 119 0.49 -2.03 0.84
CA GLU A 119 -0.25 -0.84 1.27
C GLU A 119 -1.35 -0.45 0.27
N TYR A 120 -1.11 -0.63 -1.01
CA TYR A 120 -2.13 -0.44 -2.03
C TYR A 120 -3.26 -1.47 -1.90
N ASP A 121 -2.94 -2.75 -1.66
CA ASP A 121 -3.92 -3.82 -1.43
C ASP A 121 -4.81 -3.52 -0.22
N LYS A 122 -4.24 -3.01 0.87
CA LYS A 122 -5.01 -2.54 2.04
C LYS A 122 -6.02 -1.45 1.66
N ARG A 123 -5.60 -0.48 0.82
CA ARG A 123 -6.52 0.55 0.32
C ARG A 123 -7.62 -0.01 -0.57
N LEU A 124 -7.30 -0.95 -1.46
CA LEU A 124 -8.30 -1.62 -2.30
C LEU A 124 -9.34 -2.37 -1.46
N LEU A 125 -8.89 -3.14 -0.47
CA LEU A 125 -9.78 -3.83 0.46
C LEU A 125 -10.63 -2.84 1.25
N LYS A 126 -10.02 -1.78 1.80
CA LYS A 126 -10.73 -0.74 2.56
C LYS A 126 -11.82 -0.10 1.70
N ASN A 127 -11.50 0.34 0.49
CA ASN A 127 -12.47 0.94 -0.44
C ASN A 127 -13.61 -0.03 -0.79
N PHE A 128 -13.29 -1.31 -0.98
CA PHE A 128 -14.31 -2.33 -1.22
C PHE A 128 -15.29 -2.45 -0.05
N TYR A 129 -14.80 -2.49 1.20
CA TYR A 129 -15.64 -2.57 2.39
C TYR A 129 -16.45 -1.27 2.61
N LEU A 130 -15.82 -0.10 2.43
CA LEU A 130 -16.50 1.20 2.50
C LEU A 130 -17.70 1.27 1.53
N ASN A 131 -17.51 0.80 0.29
CA ASN A 131 -18.56 0.76 -0.73
C ASN A 131 -19.64 -0.31 -0.46
N LYS A 132 -19.48 -1.11 0.59
CA LYS A 132 -20.46 -2.11 1.04
C LYS A 132 -21.11 -1.74 2.38
N GLY A 133 -20.85 -0.53 2.89
CA GLY A 133 -21.44 0.00 4.11
C GLY A 133 -20.59 -0.20 5.38
N TYR A 134 -19.42 -0.79 5.28
CA TYR A 134 -18.52 -1.01 6.42
C TYR A 134 -17.59 0.18 6.62
N PHE A 135 -18.15 1.32 7.04
CA PHE A 135 -17.43 2.61 7.10
C PHE A 135 -16.24 2.58 8.07
N ASN A 136 -16.38 1.90 9.20
CA ASN A 136 -15.35 1.81 10.24
C ASN A 136 -14.43 0.60 10.06
N VAL A 137 -14.29 0.06 8.83
CA VAL A 137 -13.42 -1.08 8.59
C VAL A 137 -11.95 -0.74 8.86
N ILE A 138 -11.28 -1.61 9.62
CA ILE A 138 -9.84 -1.55 9.88
C ILE A 138 -9.18 -2.72 9.15
N ILE A 139 -8.13 -2.44 8.39
CA ILE A 139 -7.38 -3.45 7.65
C ILE A 139 -5.90 -3.29 7.94
N ASN A 140 -5.34 -4.30 8.57
CA ASN A 140 -3.91 -4.42 8.86
C ASN A 140 -3.31 -5.57 8.03
N SER A 141 -2.03 -5.49 7.75
CA SER A 141 -1.27 -6.59 7.14
C SER A 141 -0.13 -7.01 8.05
N SER A 142 0.16 -8.29 8.03
CA SER A 142 1.33 -8.87 8.68
C SER A 142 1.88 -9.99 7.82
N PHE A 143 3.13 -10.38 8.10
CA PHE A 143 3.69 -11.59 7.51
C PHE A 143 3.64 -12.67 8.59
N ALA A 144 2.91 -13.73 8.32
CA ALA A 144 3.03 -14.92 9.12
C ALA A 144 4.17 -15.76 8.55
N LYS A 145 4.93 -16.31 9.42
CA LYS A 145 6.00 -17.30 9.34
C LYS A 145 6.54 -17.62 7.94
N MET A 146 7.83 -17.49 7.81
CA MET A 146 8.60 -18.10 6.74
C MET A 146 8.34 -19.62 6.70
N ILE A 147 7.91 -20.11 5.57
CA ILE A 147 7.87 -21.56 5.29
C ILE A 147 9.31 -22.03 5.07
N ASN A 148 10.10 -21.17 4.43
CA ASN A 148 11.56 -21.23 4.31
C ASN A 148 12.11 -19.81 4.14
N ASP A 149 13.41 -19.63 4.00
CA ASP A 149 14.08 -18.30 3.89
C ASP A 149 13.64 -17.45 2.68
N GLN A 150 12.70 -17.90 1.89
CA GLN A 150 12.26 -17.23 0.67
C GLN A 150 10.75 -17.18 0.49
N GLU A 151 9.98 -17.92 1.28
CA GLU A 151 8.53 -18.08 1.09
C GLU A 151 7.76 -17.62 2.31
N PHE A 152 6.78 -16.74 2.07
CA PHE A 152 6.01 -16.04 3.10
C PHE A 152 4.52 -16.26 2.91
N GLU A 153 3.80 -16.24 4.00
CA GLU A 153 2.36 -16.04 4.03
C GLU A 153 2.08 -14.57 4.31
N LEU A 154 1.39 -13.90 3.38
CA LEU A 154 0.85 -12.56 3.58
C LEU A 154 -0.53 -12.67 4.22
N VAL A 155 -0.71 -12.06 5.37
CA VAL A 155 -1.95 -12.11 6.15
C VAL A 155 -2.56 -10.72 6.22
N PHE A 156 -3.82 -10.59 5.81
CA PHE A 156 -4.64 -9.40 6.05
C PHE A 156 -5.59 -9.68 7.21
N ASN A 157 -5.46 -8.91 8.29
CA ASN A 157 -6.40 -8.90 9.40
C ASN A 157 -7.47 -7.83 9.14
N ILE A 158 -8.74 -8.25 9.08
CA ILE A 158 -9.87 -7.40 8.74
C ILE A 158 -10.83 -7.34 9.92
N GLU A 159 -11.08 -6.13 10.40
CA GLU A 159 -12.11 -5.81 11.38
C GLU A 159 -13.18 -4.99 10.67
N ALA A 160 -14.24 -5.67 10.19
CA ALA A 160 -15.25 -5.04 9.36
C ALA A 160 -16.12 -4.02 10.12
N ASN A 161 -16.33 -4.23 11.42
CA ASN A 161 -17.25 -3.46 12.24
C ASN A 161 -18.72 -3.50 11.74
N PRO A 162 -19.68 -2.92 12.44
CA PRO A 162 -21.08 -2.91 12.00
C PRO A 162 -21.27 -2.18 10.68
N LYS A 163 -22.19 -2.68 9.86
CA LYS A 163 -22.59 -2.08 8.61
C LYS A 163 -23.44 -0.84 8.87
N LEU A 164 -23.15 0.24 8.17
CA LEU A 164 -23.94 1.47 8.19
C LEU A 164 -24.87 1.55 6.97
N TYR A 165 -25.97 2.26 7.16
CA TYR A 165 -26.97 2.51 6.14
C TYR A 165 -27.21 4.01 6.02
N PHE A 166 -27.68 4.47 4.86
CA PHE A 166 -28.16 5.83 4.72
C PHE A 166 -29.42 6.02 5.59
N GLY A 167 -29.41 7.05 6.40
CA GLY A 167 -30.59 7.54 7.10
C GLY A 167 -31.36 8.54 6.21
N ASN A 168 -32.06 9.47 6.87
CA ASN A 168 -32.79 10.51 6.19
C ASN A 168 -31.81 11.53 5.52
N LEU A 169 -31.85 11.64 4.22
CA LEU A 169 -31.07 12.56 3.42
C LEU A 169 -31.92 13.83 3.16
N LYS A 170 -31.37 15.00 3.46
CA LYS A 170 -32.05 16.28 3.28
C LYS A 170 -31.13 17.26 2.55
N LEU A 171 -31.71 18.01 1.60
CA LEU A 171 -31.05 19.12 0.96
C LEU A 171 -31.50 20.42 1.63
N ASN A 172 -30.58 21.12 2.29
CA ASN A 172 -30.85 22.44 2.84
C ASN A 172 -30.31 23.49 1.87
N LEU A 173 -31.21 24.26 1.27
CA LEU A 173 -30.85 25.31 0.31
C LEU A 173 -30.91 26.67 0.99
N PRO A 174 -30.02 27.62 0.63
CA PRO A 174 -30.18 29.04 0.95
C PRO A 174 -31.48 29.58 0.36
N THR A 175 -31.98 30.70 0.92
CA THR A 175 -33.28 31.30 0.58
C THR A 175 -33.39 31.82 -0.87
N ASP A 176 -32.28 32.05 -1.51
CA ASP A 176 -32.15 32.47 -2.90
C ASP A 176 -32.21 31.36 -3.92
N PHE A 177 -32.25 30.08 -3.46
CA PHE A 177 -32.37 28.90 -4.32
C PHE A 177 -33.80 28.35 -4.32
N SER A 178 -34.34 28.06 -5.50
CA SER A 178 -35.65 27.40 -5.63
C SER A 178 -35.55 25.90 -5.48
N GLN A 179 -36.30 25.34 -4.52
CA GLN A 179 -36.34 23.91 -4.27
C GLN A 179 -36.88 23.10 -5.47
N SER A 180 -37.72 23.77 -6.31
CA SER A 180 -38.27 23.10 -7.52
C SER A 180 -37.21 22.64 -8.51
N ASN A 181 -36.03 23.26 -8.51
CA ASN A 181 -34.93 22.90 -9.39
C ASN A 181 -34.24 21.59 -8.96
N TYR A 182 -34.48 21.11 -7.73
CA TYR A 182 -33.79 19.98 -7.12
C TYR A 182 -34.72 18.75 -6.85
N VAL A 183 -35.92 18.71 -7.43
CA VAL A 183 -36.88 17.60 -7.25
C VAL A 183 -36.28 16.24 -7.65
N SER A 184 -35.38 16.23 -8.61
CA SER A 184 -34.67 15.00 -9.02
C SER A 184 -33.76 14.44 -7.93
N LEU A 185 -33.14 15.32 -7.09
CA LEU A 185 -32.31 14.93 -5.95
C LEU A 185 -33.17 14.35 -4.82
N ASP A 186 -34.33 14.95 -4.51
CA ASP A 186 -35.24 14.40 -3.50
C ASP A 186 -35.69 12.96 -3.85
N LYS A 187 -36.00 12.72 -5.12
CA LYS A 187 -36.32 11.36 -5.59
C LYS A 187 -35.14 10.41 -5.48
N PHE A 188 -33.93 10.89 -5.69
CA PHE A 188 -32.72 10.10 -5.55
C PHE A 188 -32.42 9.81 -4.06
N PHE A 189 -32.58 10.78 -3.17
CA PHE A 189 -32.40 10.62 -1.72
C PHE A 189 -33.35 9.56 -1.15
N ASN A 190 -34.64 9.64 -1.52
CA ASN A 190 -35.64 8.65 -1.10
C ASN A 190 -35.29 7.21 -1.54
N LYS A 191 -34.60 7.03 -2.66
CA LYS A 191 -34.11 5.71 -3.11
C LYS A 191 -32.90 5.21 -2.33
N LEU A 192 -32.14 6.13 -1.71
CA LEU A 192 -30.94 5.76 -0.93
C LEU A 192 -31.27 5.48 0.54
N GLU A 193 -32.41 5.95 1.04
CA GLU A 193 -32.82 5.72 2.42
C GLU A 193 -32.86 4.22 2.74
N ASN A 194 -32.25 3.81 3.85
CA ASN A 194 -32.06 2.42 4.28
C ASN A 194 -31.17 1.55 3.36
N GLU A 195 -30.61 2.09 2.28
CA GLU A 195 -29.59 1.39 1.49
C GLU A 195 -28.22 1.40 2.25
N PRO A 196 -27.38 0.39 2.02
CA PRO A 196 -26.03 0.39 2.58
C PRO A 196 -25.26 1.65 2.22
N TYR A 197 -24.62 2.27 3.22
CA TYR A 197 -23.74 3.41 3.00
C TYR A 197 -22.67 3.05 1.95
N SER A 198 -22.36 4.00 1.08
CA SER A 198 -21.32 3.84 0.06
C SER A 198 -20.69 5.20 -0.23
N LEU A 199 -19.37 5.29 -0.07
CA LEU A 199 -18.63 6.51 -0.40
C LEU A 199 -18.82 6.92 -1.86
N PHE A 200 -18.79 5.97 -2.77
CA PHE A 200 -19.05 6.21 -4.20
C PHE A 200 -20.45 6.82 -4.45
N ARG A 201 -21.48 6.38 -3.70
CA ARG A 201 -22.81 6.99 -3.80
C ARG A 201 -22.84 8.42 -3.28
N VAL A 202 -22.09 8.71 -2.22
CA VAL A 202 -21.95 10.09 -1.70
C VAL A 202 -21.26 10.99 -2.72
N GLU A 203 -20.17 10.54 -3.33
CA GLU A 203 -19.48 11.27 -4.40
C GLU A 203 -20.44 11.55 -5.58
N ASN A 204 -21.20 10.55 -6.02
CA ASN A 204 -22.20 10.72 -7.07
C ASN A 204 -23.35 11.70 -6.69
N ILE A 205 -23.67 11.86 -5.41
CA ILE A 205 -24.62 12.89 -4.94
C ILE A 205 -24.00 14.26 -5.14
N LEU A 206 -22.75 14.45 -4.69
CA LEU A 206 -22.03 15.72 -4.78
C LEU A 206 -21.82 16.16 -6.22
N GLU A 207 -21.63 15.24 -7.16
CA GLU A 207 -21.52 15.54 -8.59
C GLU A 207 -22.85 15.99 -9.23
N LYS A 208 -23.99 15.77 -8.57
CA LYS A 208 -25.33 16.12 -9.06
C LYS A 208 -25.88 17.41 -8.47
N ILE A 209 -25.21 17.95 -7.47
CA ILE A 209 -25.49 19.24 -6.86
C ILE A 209 -24.76 20.36 -7.58
#